data_5ad9d6d2eb91663a37a41dfd983a0e2f
#
_entry.id   5ad9d6d2eb91663a37a41dfd983a0e2f
#
_cell.length_a   1.000
_cell.length_b   1.000
_cell.length_c   1.000
_cell.angle_alpha   90.00
_cell.angle_beta   90.00
_cell.angle_gamma   90.00
#
_symmetry.space_group_name_H-M   'P 1'
#
loop_
_entity.id
_entity.type
_entity.pdbx_description
1 polymer ?
#
loop_
_entity_poly.entity_id
_entity_poly.type
_entity_poly.pdbx_seq_one_letter_code
_entity_poly.pdbx_strand_id
1 'polypeptide(L)'
;MPRSPWRVTKVEALPGFRLRVAFADGLTGTVDLSRLIHSPQAGVFAALADPSLFAQVTLEYGAVAWTGELDLAPDAMHAAIQEHRVWSL
;
A
#
# COMPACT_ATOMS: atom_id res chain seq x y z
N MET A 1 -24.59 6.54 -4.00
CA MET A 1 -23.31 6.73 -4.70
C MET A 1 -22.58 5.40 -4.75
N PRO A 2 -22.24 4.94 -5.93
CA PRO A 2 -21.42 3.75 -6.04
C PRO A 2 -20.03 4.07 -5.47
N ARG A 3 -19.47 3.10 -4.75
CA ARG A 3 -18.11 3.24 -4.26
C ARG A 3 -17.12 3.02 -5.39
N SER A 4 -16.03 3.76 -5.35
CA SER A 4 -14.95 3.52 -6.29
C SER A 4 -14.41 2.10 -6.09
N PRO A 5 -14.27 1.30 -7.17
CA PRO A 5 -13.78 -0.08 -7.03
C PRO A 5 -12.36 -0.17 -6.49
N TRP A 6 -11.56 0.89 -6.67
CA TRP A 6 -10.18 0.93 -6.19
C TRP A 6 -10.05 1.32 -4.71
N ARG A 7 -11.18 1.57 -4.02
CA ARG A 7 -11.12 1.89 -2.59
C ARG A 7 -10.59 0.69 -1.81
N VAL A 8 -9.54 0.90 -1.02
CA VAL A 8 -8.98 -0.16 -0.18
C VAL A 8 -9.84 -0.31 1.06
N THR A 9 -10.24 -1.54 1.37
CA THR A 9 -11.09 -1.85 2.52
C THR A 9 -10.33 -2.56 3.64
N LYS A 10 -9.19 -3.18 3.32
CA LYS A 10 -8.35 -3.85 4.31
C LYS A 10 -6.89 -3.70 3.93
N VAL A 11 -6.03 -3.56 4.93
CA VAL A 11 -4.59 -3.57 4.75
C VAL A 11 -3.94 -4.29 5.92
N GLU A 12 -2.92 -5.09 5.63
CA GLU A 12 -2.17 -5.84 6.64
C GLU A 12 -0.69 -5.79 6.29
N ALA A 13 0.13 -5.41 7.26
CA ALA A 13 1.57 -5.41 7.10
C ALA A 13 2.10 -6.84 7.17
N LEU A 14 2.94 -7.21 6.20
CA LEU A 14 3.57 -8.52 6.12
C LEU A 14 5.09 -8.39 6.30
N PRO A 15 5.78 -9.48 6.66
CA PRO A 15 7.24 -9.45 6.72
C PRO A 15 7.86 -9.05 5.37
N GLY A 16 9.02 -8.40 5.42
CA GLY A 16 9.75 -8.01 4.21
C GLY A 16 9.22 -6.75 3.54
N PHE A 17 8.58 -5.86 4.31
CA PHE A 17 8.05 -4.59 3.80
C PHE A 17 7.03 -4.78 2.68
N ARG A 18 6.14 -5.73 2.88
CA ARG A 18 5.02 -6.01 1.99
C ARG A 18 3.71 -5.76 2.70
N LEU A 19 2.67 -5.47 1.92
CA LEU A 19 1.32 -5.28 2.43
C LEU A 19 0.37 -6.21 1.69
N ARG A 20 -0.56 -6.78 2.43
CA ARG A 20 -1.72 -7.45 1.81
C ARG A 20 -2.87 -6.47 1.81
N VAL A 21 -3.51 -6.28 0.67
CA VAL A 21 -4.62 -5.34 0.54
C VAL A 21 -5.84 -6.00 -0.07
N ALA A 22 -7.01 -5.48 0.28
CA ALA A 22 -8.28 -5.87 -0.33
C ALA A 22 -9.02 -4.60 -0.73
N PHE A 23 -9.70 -4.67 -1.86
CA PHE A 23 -10.45 -3.55 -2.43
C PHE A 23 -11.96 -3.74 -2.30
N ALA A 24 -12.70 -2.67 -2.49
CA ALA A 24 -14.15 -2.66 -2.34
C ALA A 24 -14.85 -3.61 -3.32
N ASP A 25 -14.25 -3.87 -4.48
CA ASP A 25 -14.77 -4.79 -5.48
C ASP A 25 -14.40 -6.26 -5.24
N GLY A 26 -13.70 -6.55 -4.13
CA GLY A 26 -13.29 -7.91 -3.78
C GLY A 26 -11.92 -8.30 -4.31
N LEU A 27 -11.27 -7.44 -5.08
CA LEU A 27 -9.91 -7.70 -5.54
C LEU A 27 -8.95 -7.72 -4.34
N THR A 28 -8.02 -8.67 -4.33
CA THR A 28 -6.98 -8.75 -3.31
C THR A 28 -5.61 -8.88 -3.96
N GLY A 29 -4.58 -8.46 -3.25
CA GLY A 29 -3.23 -8.57 -3.77
C GLY A 29 -2.20 -8.11 -2.76
N THR A 30 -0.96 -8.01 -3.23
CA THR A 30 0.19 -7.66 -2.40
C THR A 30 0.87 -6.43 -2.96
N VAL A 31 1.27 -5.52 -2.06
CA VAL A 31 2.11 -4.37 -2.40
C VAL A 31 3.50 -4.63 -1.81
N ASP A 32 4.51 -4.56 -2.64
CA ASP A 32 5.90 -4.78 -2.22
C ASP A 32 6.66 -3.46 -2.25
N LEU A 33 7.01 -2.95 -1.08
CA LEU A 33 7.73 -1.70 -0.92
C LEU A 33 9.22 -1.92 -0.61
N SER A 34 9.69 -3.17 -0.57
CA SER A 34 11.06 -3.44 -0.14
C SER A 34 12.10 -2.75 -1.00
N ARG A 35 11.89 -2.70 -2.30
CA ARG A 35 12.83 -2.03 -3.21
C ARG A 35 12.78 -0.51 -3.06
N LEU A 36 11.58 0.04 -3.01
CA LEU A 36 11.40 1.50 -2.88
C LEU A 36 12.02 2.01 -1.59
N ILE A 37 11.73 1.36 -0.47
CA ILE A 37 12.21 1.79 0.86
C ILE A 37 13.74 1.86 0.91
N HIS A 38 14.41 0.93 0.25
CA HIS A 38 15.87 0.85 0.25
C HIS A 38 16.51 1.54 -0.96
N SER A 39 15.70 2.20 -1.79
CA SER A 39 16.17 2.90 -2.97
C SER A 39 16.69 4.29 -2.61
N PRO A 40 17.70 4.81 -3.33
CA PRO A 40 18.09 6.23 -3.19
C PRO A 40 16.96 7.19 -3.51
N GLN A 41 15.93 6.73 -4.22
CA GLN A 41 14.79 7.54 -4.63
C GLN A 41 13.59 7.38 -3.69
N ALA A 42 13.78 6.75 -2.52
CA ALA A 42 12.69 6.51 -1.58
C ALA A 42 12.07 7.81 -1.06
N GLY A 43 12.87 8.87 -0.92
CA GLY A 43 12.37 10.12 -0.37
C GLY A 43 11.78 9.91 1.01
N VAL A 44 10.54 10.38 1.21
CA VAL A 44 9.84 10.27 2.48
C VAL A 44 9.56 8.80 2.87
N PHE A 45 9.52 7.90 1.90
CA PHE A 45 9.28 6.48 2.20
C PHE A 45 10.46 5.79 2.87
N ALA A 46 11.63 6.39 2.87
CA ALA A 46 12.79 5.83 3.56
C ALA A 46 12.54 5.62 5.07
N ALA A 47 11.66 6.44 5.67
CA ALA A 47 11.29 6.29 7.07
C ALA A 47 10.62 4.93 7.35
N LEU A 48 10.00 4.32 6.36
CA LEU A 48 9.33 3.02 6.51
C LEU A 48 10.31 1.85 6.60
N ALA A 49 11.61 2.09 6.48
CA ALA A 49 12.62 1.06 6.74
C ALA A 49 12.62 0.63 8.22
N ASP A 50 12.04 1.45 9.10
CA ASP A 50 11.78 1.05 10.49
C ASP A 50 10.57 0.11 10.49
N PRO A 51 10.73 -1.17 10.86
CA PRO A 51 9.62 -2.12 10.85
C PRO A 51 8.46 -1.70 11.77
N SER A 52 8.76 -1.03 12.88
CA SER A 52 7.72 -0.55 13.79
C SER A 52 6.84 0.50 13.13
N LEU A 53 7.42 1.40 12.38
CA LEU A 53 6.67 2.42 11.65
C LEU A 53 5.89 1.80 10.51
N PHE A 54 6.50 0.89 9.77
CA PHE A 54 5.84 0.20 8.67
C PHE A 54 4.59 -0.54 9.16
N ALA A 55 4.67 -1.18 10.32
CA ALA A 55 3.56 -1.94 10.90
C ALA A 55 2.40 -1.04 11.35
N GLN A 56 2.61 0.27 11.45
CA GLN A 56 1.55 1.22 11.83
C GLN A 56 0.69 1.65 10.65
N VAL A 57 0.75 0.94 9.54
CA VAL A 57 -0.07 1.20 8.35
C VAL A 57 -1.55 1.23 8.72
N THR A 58 -2.27 2.17 8.12
CA THR A 58 -3.70 2.33 8.33
C THR A 58 -4.40 2.65 7.03
N LEU A 59 -5.73 2.81 7.09
CA LEU A 59 -6.53 3.25 5.96
C LEU A 59 -7.09 4.63 6.25
N GLU A 60 -6.91 5.54 5.31
CA GLU A 60 -7.52 6.88 5.35
C GLU A 60 -8.29 7.11 4.06
N TYR A 61 -9.60 7.26 4.20
CA TYR A 61 -10.48 7.52 3.06
C TYR A 61 -10.29 6.53 1.91
N GLY A 62 -10.07 5.25 2.26
CA GLY A 62 -9.89 4.19 1.27
C GLY A 62 -8.50 4.11 0.66
N ALA A 63 -7.52 4.80 1.21
CA ALA A 63 -6.13 4.74 0.78
C ALA A 63 -5.25 4.20 1.89
N VAL A 64 -4.23 3.44 1.51
CA VAL A 64 -3.21 2.97 2.44
C VAL A 64 -2.34 4.15 2.85
N ALA A 65 -2.18 4.35 4.16
CA ALA A 65 -1.48 5.51 4.69
C ALA A 65 -0.70 5.19 5.96
N TRP A 66 0.27 6.04 6.26
CA TRP A 66 1.03 6.04 7.51
C TRP A 66 1.01 7.45 8.08
N THR A 67 1.43 7.59 9.34
CA THR A 67 1.59 8.92 9.93
C THR A 67 2.61 9.74 9.13
N GLY A 68 2.46 11.07 9.14
CA GLY A 68 3.37 11.95 8.42
C GLY A 68 3.01 12.17 6.97
N GLU A 69 1.75 12.01 6.63
CA GLU A 69 1.20 12.25 5.29
C GLU A 69 1.75 11.32 4.21
N LEU A 70 2.23 10.13 4.63
CA LEU A 70 2.64 9.10 3.69
C LEU A 70 1.41 8.31 3.26
N ASP A 71 1.15 8.27 1.94
CA ASP A 71 0.04 7.48 1.41
C ASP A 71 0.39 6.90 0.05
N LEU A 72 -0.38 5.89 -0.35
CA LEU A 72 -0.23 5.26 -1.65
C LEU A 72 -1.50 5.50 -2.46
N ALA A 73 -1.35 5.82 -3.73
CA ALA A 73 -2.46 6.07 -4.63
C ALA A 73 -3.29 4.79 -4.82
N PRO A 74 -4.55 4.75 -4.35
CA PRO A 74 -5.33 3.51 -4.39
C PRO A 74 -5.72 3.10 -5.80
N ASP A 75 -5.95 4.05 -6.70
CA ASP A 75 -6.30 3.76 -8.08
C ASP A 75 -5.12 3.12 -8.83
N ALA A 76 -3.90 3.63 -8.65
CA ALA A 76 -2.71 3.03 -9.24
C ALA A 76 -2.44 1.64 -8.67
N MET A 77 -2.64 1.48 -7.36
CA MET A 77 -2.50 0.19 -6.69
C MET A 77 -3.49 -0.83 -7.25
N HIS A 78 -4.75 -0.44 -7.39
CA HIS A 78 -5.80 -1.31 -7.92
C HIS A 78 -5.46 -1.76 -9.34
N ALA A 79 -5.06 -0.84 -10.22
CA ALA A 79 -4.72 -1.16 -11.59
C ALA A 79 -3.56 -2.15 -11.68
N ALA A 80 -2.52 -1.95 -10.89
CA ALA A 80 -1.35 -2.84 -10.89
C ALA A 80 -1.70 -4.23 -10.37
N ILE A 81 -2.48 -4.30 -9.30
CA ILE A 81 -2.87 -5.58 -8.69
C ILE A 81 -3.84 -6.33 -9.60
N GLN A 82 -4.76 -5.61 -10.25
CA GLN A 82 -5.70 -6.21 -11.19
C GLN A 82 -4.95 -6.91 -12.33
N GLU A 83 -3.83 -6.34 -12.76
CA GLU A 83 -3.05 -6.86 -13.87
C GLU A 83 -2.05 -7.94 -13.43
N HIS A 84 -1.37 -7.75 -12.29
CA HIS A 84 -0.24 -8.58 -11.89
C HIS A 84 -0.39 -9.26 -10.54
N ARG A 85 -1.41 -8.96 -9.78
CA ARG A 85 -1.63 -9.42 -8.39
C ARG A 85 -0.62 -8.88 -7.38
N VAL A 86 0.48 -8.32 -7.82
CA VAL A 86 1.52 -7.73 -6.98
C VAL A 86 1.89 -6.37 -7.57
N TRP A 87 2.00 -5.38 -6.72
CA TRP A 87 2.47 -4.06 -7.09
C TRP A 87 3.84 -3.85 -6.44
N SER A 88 4.91 -3.97 -7.23
CA SER A 88 6.29 -3.75 -6.78
C SER A 88 6.67 -2.31 -7.06
N LEU A 89 6.97 -1.58 -6.01
CA LEU A 89 7.33 -0.17 -6.09
C LEU A 89 8.84 0.03 -6.15
#